data_59220d56e155e2ad9c6018b71db25bd5
#
_entry.id   59220d56e155e2ad9c6018b71db25bd5
#
_cell.length_a   1.000
_cell.length_b   1.000
_cell.length_c   1.000
_cell.angle_alpha   90.00
_cell.angle_beta   90.00
_cell.angle_gamma   90.00
#
_symmetry.space_group_name_H-M   'P 1'
#
loop_
_entity.id
_entity.type
_entity.pdbx_description
1 polymer ?
#
loop_
_entity_poly.entity_id
_entity_poly.type
_entity_poly.pdbx_seq_one_letter_code
_entity_poly.pdbx_strand_id
1 'polypeptide(L)'
;MLKKFAVICTLMLCVLVAGCSDDQTATVIPQPETKQTQNNKNKEITVTVYSAPVNGEEYLLPEKVTRKAGAMTAPEIALDILVNSSPQDTAKMVSLFPKGTKIRTMKIEDGTAYVDFSKEITNVPQGSYTELMLTTAIVNTLTEFPEIKKVQILVDGKKIASLKGHTDILDPLERNTTLLKK
;
A
#
# COMPACT_ATOMS: atom_id res chain seq x y z
N MET A 1 -5.53 -64.77 1.21
CA MET A 1 -4.60 -65.27 2.25
C MET A 1 -4.50 -64.11 3.27
N LEU A 2 -5.31 -64.00 4.27
CA LEU A 2 -5.41 -64.69 5.56
C LEU A 2 -4.14 -64.57 6.43
N LYS A 3 -4.26 -63.81 7.52
CA LYS A 3 -3.84 -64.03 8.92
C LYS A 3 -3.79 -62.64 9.62
N LYS A 4 -4.74 -62.19 10.44
CA LYS A 4 -5.16 -62.59 11.81
C LYS A 4 -3.97 -62.70 12.77
N PHE A 5 -3.99 -61.88 13.84
CA PHE A 5 -3.78 -62.17 15.26
C PHE A 5 -3.82 -60.81 15.97
N ALA A 6 -4.80 -60.42 16.72
CA ALA A 6 -5.28 -60.88 18.05
C ALA A 6 -4.45 -60.28 19.21
N VAL A 7 -5.07 -59.33 19.92
CA VAL A 7 -5.40 -59.27 21.35
C VAL A 7 -4.23 -59.36 22.34
N ILE A 8 -4.12 -58.37 23.25
CA ILE A 8 -4.24 -58.58 24.70
C ILE A 8 -4.43 -57.23 25.43
N CYS A 9 -5.46 -57.23 26.22
CA CYS A 9 -5.91 -56.31 27.25
C CYS A 9 -5.00 -56.42 28.47
N THR A 10 -4.62 -55.33 29.12
CA THR A 10 -4.31 -55.39 30.56
C THR A 10 -4.68 -54.09 31.25
N LEU A 11 -5.62 -54.21 32.12
CA LEU A 11 -6.14 -53.32 33.12
C LEU A 11 -5.16 -53.23 34.30
N MET A 12 -4.90 -52.08 34.89
CA MET A 12 -4.59 -51.88 36.31
C MET A 12 -4.34 -50.39 36.58
N LEU A 13 -5.16 -49.77 37.28
CA LEU A 13 -5.39 -49.57 38.70
C LEU A 13 -4.87 -48.23 39.24
N CYS A 14 -5.77 -47.50 39.81
CA CYS A 14 -5.64 -46.22 40.50
C CYS A 14 -4.54 -46.14 41.58
N VAL A 15 -3.87 -44.99 41.67
CA VAL A 15 -3.44 -44.46 42.98
C VAL A 15 -3.69 -42.96 43.03
N LEU A 16 -4.58 -42.56 43.92
CA LEU A 16 -4.76 -41.21 44.42
C LEU A 16 -3.62 -40.93 45.40
N VAL A 17 -2.87 -39.86 45.18
CA VAL A 17 -2.08 -39.22 46.26
C VAL A 17 -2.38 -37.74 46.24
N ALA A 18 -3.05 -37.28 47.27
CA ALA A 18 -3.12 -35.89 47.66
C ALA A 18 -1.77 -35.48 48.30
N GLY A 19 -1.21 -34.39 47.89
CA GLY A 19 -0.05 -33.78 48.50
C GLY A 19 -0.02 -32.29 48.25
N CYS A 20 -0.15 -31.54 49.33
CA CYS A 20 -0.16 -30.08 49.42
C CYS A 20 1.21 -29.45 49.14
N SER A 21 1.14 -28.20 48.68
CA SER A 21 2.06 -27.06 48.94
C SER A 21 3.50 -27.21 48.59
N ASP A 22 3.96 -26.43 47.55
CA ASP A 22 5.02 -25.46 47.81
C ASP A 22 5.03 -24.43 46.69
N ASP A 23 5.19 -23.22 47.16
CA ASP A 23 5.32 -21.96 46.42
C ASP A 23 6.61 -21.99 45.56
N GLN A 24 6.46 -22.09 44.24
CA GLN A 24 7.57 -21.76 43.35
C GLN A 24 7.10 -20.80 42.27
N THR A 25 7.55 -19.58 42.42
CA THR A 25 7.48 -18.50 41.48
C THR A 25 8.02 -18.96 40.11
N ALA A 26 7.11 -19.43 39.24
CA ALA A 26 7.46 -19.70 37.85
C ALA A 26 7.56 -18.37 37.11
N THR A 27 8.78 -17.99 36.78
CA THR A 27 9.10 -16.90 35.85
C THR A 27 8.41 -17.18 34.53
N VAL A 28 7.31 -16.48 34.26
CA VAL A 28 6.62 -16.53 32.97
C VAL A 28 7.53 -15.85 31.96
N ILE A 29 8.18 -16.65 31.14
CA ILE A 29 8.85 -16.16 29.91
C ILE A 29 7.71 -15.67 29.00
N PRO A 30 7.72 -14.38 28.55
CA PRO A 30 6.72 -13.94 27.62
C PRO A 30 6.90 -14.70 26.30
N GLN A 31 5.96 -15.56 26.01
CA GLN A 31 5.80 -16.17 24.70
C GLN A 31 5.56 -15.02 23.70
N PRO A 32 6.28 -14.93 22.57
CA PRO A 32 6.00 -13.89 21.59
C PRO A 32 4.56 -14.04 21.12
N GLU A 33 3.76 -13.03 21.43
CA GLU A 33 2.41 -12.91 20.90
C GLU A 33 2.48 -12.98 19.39
N THR A 34 2.03 -14.07 18.84
CA THR A 34 1.75 -14.21 17.42
C THR A 34 0.68 -13.19 17.10
N LYS A 35 1.07 -12.03 16.57
CA LYS A 35 0.14 -11.02 16.06
C LYS A 35 -0.77 -11.73 15.07
N GLN A 36 -2.00 -11.95 15.50
CA GLN A 36 -3.07 -12.44 14.67
C GLN A 36 -3.15 -11.50 13.46
N THR A 37 -2.81 -12.02 12.30
CA THR A 37 -3.10 -11.41 11.01
C THR A 37 -4.63 -11.47 10.85
N GLN A 38 -5.32 -10.52 11.49
CA GLN A 38 -6.75 -10.38 11.38
C GLN A 38 -7.10 -10.08 9.92
N ASN A 39 -8.04 -10.83 9.46
CA ASN A 39 -8.64 -10.87 8.14
C ASN A 39 -9.09 -9.47 7.66
N ASN A 40 -8.15 -8.67 7.13
CA ASN A 40 -8.37 -7.29 6.67
C ASN A 40 -9.12 -7.21 5.32
N LYS A 41 -9.50 -8.35 4.73
CA LYS A 41 -10.07 -8.42 3.37
C LYS A 41 -11.35 -7.61 3.17
N ASN A 42 -12.09 -7.30 4.23
CA ASN A 42 -13.36 -6.57 4.16
C ASN A 42 -13.32 -5.17 4.78
N LYS A 43 -12.17 -4.71 5.26
CA LYS A 43 -12.05 -3.37 5.84
C LYS A 43 -12.11 -2.33 4.74
N GLU A 44 -13.06 -1.41 4.82
CA GLU A 44 -13.09 -0.24 3.95
C GLU A 44 -12.11 0.82 4.46
N ILE A 45 -11.33 1.38 3.53
CA ILE A 45 -10.37 2.45 3.80
C ILE A 45 -10.73 3.63 2.92
N THR A 46 -10.85 4.80 3.53
CA THR A 46 -11.01 6.08 2.83
C THR A 46 -9.65 6.75 2.74
N VAL A 47 -9.25 7.11 1.52
CA VAL A 47 -8.00 7.81 1.22
C VAL A 47 -8.28 9.09 0.46
N THR A 48 -7.35 10.05 0.52
CA THR A 48 -7.38 11.25 -0.32
C THR A 48 -6.43 11.06 -1.49
N VAL A 49 -6.92 11.29 -2.70
CA VAL A 49 -6.13 11.28 -3.93
C VAL A 49 -6.23 12.64 -4.63
N TYR A 50 -5.16 13.02 -5.33
CA TYR A 50 -5.10 14.29 -6.06
C TYR A 50 -5.12 14.04 -7.55
N SER A 51 -6.10 14.58 -8.25
CA SER A 51 -6.21 14.42 -9.70
C SER A 51 -6.73 15.66 -10.41
N ALA A 52 -6.64 15.67 -11.73
CA ALA A 52 -7.14 16.75 -12.55
C ALA A 52 -8.67 16.72 -12.61
N PRO A 53 -9.36 17.89 -12.62
CA PRO A 53 -10.79 17.97 -12.82
C PRO A 53 -11.19 17.67 -14.26
N VAL A 54 -12.42 17.17 -14.46
CA VAL A 54 -12.97 16.84 -15.80
C VAL A 54 -13.16 18.04 -16.72
N ASN A 55 -13.18 19.26 -16.18
CA ASN A 55 -13.40 20.50 -16.95
C ASN A 55 -12.13 21.01 -17.67
N GLY A 56 -11.01 20.31 -17.56
CA GLY A 56 -9.75 20.68 -18.21
C GLY A 56 -9.00 21.83 -17.57
N GLU A 57 -9.41 22.27 -16.36
CA GLU A 57 -8.68 23.29 -15.62
C GLU A 57 -7.34 22.78 -15.10
N GLU A 58 -6.38 23.68 -15.03
CA GLU A 58 -4.98 23.38 -14.74
C GLU A 58 -4.65 23.41 -13.24
N TYR A 59 -5.35 22.61 -12.44
CA TYR A 59 -5.06 22.41 -11.01
C TYR A 59 -5.40 20.99 -10.58
N LEU A 60 -4.95 20.61 -9.39
CA LEU A 60 -5.31 19.34 -8.75
C LEU A 60 -6.37 19.57 -7.70
N LEU A 61 -7.32 18.65 -7.64
CA LEU A 61 -8.34 18.58 -6.59
C LEU A 61 -8.09 17.37 -5.69
N PRO A 62 -8.18 17.54 -4.36
CA PRO A 62 -8.25 16.43 -3.44
C PRO A 62 -9.64 15.79 -3.51
N GLU A 63 -9.70 14.49 -3.68
CA GLU A 63 -10.92 13.71 -3.60
C GLU A 63 -10.78 12.55 -2.62
N LYS A 64 -11.82 12.34 -1.81
CA LYS A 64 -11.88 11.23 -0.87
C LYS A 64 -12.55 10.03 -1.55
N VAL A 65 -11.83 8.93 -1.62
CA VAL A 65 -12.30 7.68 -2.22
C VAL A 65 -12.26 6.58 -1.18
N THR A 66 -13.36 5.82 -1.08
CA THR A 66 -13.45 4.66 -0.18
C THR A 66 -13.33 3.39 -0.98
N ARG A 67 -12.45 2.49 -0.57
CA ARG A 67 -12.23 1.20 -1.20
C ARG A 67 -11.97 0.10 -0.18
N LYS A 68 -12.32 -1.15 -0.51
CA LYS A 68 -11.94 -2.31 0.30
C LYS A 68 -10.42 -2.50 0.26
N ALA A 69 -9.82 -2.65 1.42
CA ALA A 69 -8.36 -2.72 1.54
C ALA A 69 -7.75 -3.96 0.88
N GLY A 70 -8.44 -5.10 0.96
CA GLY A 70 -7.84 -6.36 0.53
C GLY A 70 -6.57 -6.67 1.34
N ALA A 71 -5.46 -6.89 0.63
CA ALA A 71 -4.13 -7.07 1.21
C ALA A 71 -3.27 -5.79 1.17
N MET A 72 -3.79 -4.69 0.61
CA MET A 72 -3.05 -3.45 0.37
C MET A 72 -3.06 -2.54 1.60
N THR A 73 -1.98 -1.80 1.79
CA THR A 73 -1.89 -0.70 2.75
C THR A 73 -2.63 0.54 2.24
N ALA A 74 -2.93 1.52 3.10
CA ALA A 74 -3.62 2.73 2.70
C ALA A 74 -2.86 3.54 1.63
N PRO A 75 -1.53 3.74 1.70
CA PRO A 75 -0.77 4.38 0.62
C PRO A 75 -0.82 3.60 -0.71
N GLU A 76 -0.77 2.26 -0.67
CA GLU A 76 -0.88 1.44 -1.88
C GLU A 76 -2.27 1.56 -2.52
N ILE A 77 -3.33 1.61 -1.71
CA ILE A 77 -4.69 1.83 -2.19
C ILE A 77 -4.82 3.21 -2.85
N ALA A 78 -4.27 4.26 -2.22
CA ALA A 78 -4.32 5.61 -2.77
C ALA A 78 -3.61 5.69 -4.13
N LEU A 79 -2.44 5.06 -4.23
CA LEU A 79 -1.68 4.99 -5.48
C LEU A 79 -2.40 4.15 -6.54
N ASP A 80 -3.00 3.01 -6.16
CA ASP A 80 -3.77 2.17 -7.07
C ASP A 80 -4.99 2.91 -7.62
N ILE A 81 -5.71 3.63 -6.77
CA ILE A 81 -6.82 4.48 -7.19
C ILE A 81 -6.34 5.51 -8.21
N LEU A 82 -5.23 6.20 -7.93
CA LEU A 82 -4.69 7.25 -8.80
C LEU A 82 -4.32 6.72 -10.18
N VAL A 83 -3.71 5.52 -10.26
CA VAL A 83 -3.27 4.90 -11.52
C VAL A 83 -4.41 4.21 -12.27
N ASN A 84 -5.28 3.49 -11.55
CA ASN A 84 -6.24 2.54 -12.13
C ASN A 84 -7.70 2.96 -11.96
N SER A 85 -7.99 4.20 -11.49
CA SER A 85 -9.38 4.65 -11.34
C SER A 85 -10.14 4.62 -12.65
N SER A 86 -11.35 4.12 -12.55
CA SER A 86 -12.37 4.21 -13.61
C SER A 86 -13.33 5.39 -13.34
N PRO A 87 -14.09 5.84 -14.34
CA PRO A 87 -15.14 6.84 -14.15
C PRO A 87 -16.20 6.46 -13.10
N GLN A 88 -16.32 5.15 -12.77
CA GLN A 88 -17.21 4.68 -11.72
C GLN A 88 -16.68 4.95 -10.32
N ASP A 89 -15.35 4.99 -10.16
CA ASP A 89 -14.71 5.27 -8.86
C ASP A 89 -14.76 6.77 -8.53
N THR A 90 -14.62 7.62 -9.56
CA THR A 90 -14.46 9.07 -9.39
C THR A 90 -15.04 9.81 -10.60
N ALA A 91 -16.33 10.13 -10.56
CA ALA A 91 -17.02 10.84 -11.65
C ALA A 91 -16.48 12.25 -11.93
N LYS A 92 -15.62 12.79 -11.06
CA LYS A 92 -15.10 14.17 -11.14
C LYS A 92 -13.64 14.25 -11.57
N MET A 93 -12.97 13.12 -11.77
CA MET A 93 -11.52 13.04 -11.96
C MET A 93 -11.15 12.49 -13.33
N VAL A 94 -10.10 13.06 -13.91
CA VAL A 94 -9.45 12.52 -15.11
C VAL A 94 -8.17 11.83 -14.71
N SER A 95 -7.96 10.62 -15.22
CA SER A 95 -6.68 9.95 -15.06
C SER A 95 -5.58 10.72 -15.79
N LEU A 96 -4.53 11.05 -15.05
CA LEU A 96 -3.31 11.69 -15.59
C LEU A 96 -2.32 10.65 -16.14
N PHE A 97 -2.55 9.39 -15.85
CA PHE A 97 -1.62 8.32 -16.22
C PHE A 97 -1.82 7.87 -17.66
N PRO A 98 -0.72 7.66 -18.40
CA PRO A 98 -0.78 7.01 -19.71
C PRO A 98 -1.40 5.62 -19.61
N LYS A 99 -2.17 5.27 -20.63
CA LYS A 99 -2.80 3.94 -20.71
C LYS A 99 -1.75 2.83 -20.62
N GLY A 100 -2.01 1.86 -19.76
CA GLY A 100 -1.12 0.71 -19.57
C GLY A 100 -0.02 0.92 -18.53
N THR A 101 0.07 2.10 -17.90
CA THR A 101 0.97 2.32 -16.75
C THR A 101 0.62 1.32 -15.63
N LYS A 102 1.65 0.68 -15.07
CA LYS A 102 1.54 -0.27 -13.97
C LYS A 102 2.43 0.16 -12.81
N ILE A 103 1.93 -0.01 -11.60
CA ILE A 103 2.74 0.03 -10.38
C ILE A 103 3.45 -1.32 -10.29
N ARG A 104 4.78 -1.31 -10.31
CA ARG A 104 5.61 -2.52 -10.20
C ARG A 104 5.90 -2.84 -8.74
N THR A 105 6.36 -1.84 -8.01
CA THR A 105 6.59 -1.95 -6.57
C THR A 105 6.39 -0.60 -5.89
N MET A 106 6.07 -0.65 -4.60
CA MET A 106 6.10 0.49 -3.71
C MET A 106 6.74 0.07 -2.39
N LYS A 107 7.69 0.89 -1.88
CA LYS A 107 8.34 0.70 -0.58
C LYS A 107 8.44 2.03 0.12
N ILE A 108 8.35 2.01 1.44
CA ILE A 108 8.53 3.21 2.27
C ILE A 108 9.75 2.96 3.16
N GLU A 109 10.77 3.80 3.00
CA GLU A 109 12.02 3.72 3.75
C GLU A 109 12.41 5.14 4.19
N ASP A 110 12.69 5.34 5.45
CA ASP A 110 13.14 6.62 6.05
C ASP A 110 12.30 7.84 5.63
N GLY A 111 10.97 7.66 5.61
CA GLY A 111 10.04 8.72 5.24
C GLY A 111 9.95 9.00 3.73
N THR A 112 10.61 8.20 2.90
CA THR A 112 10.56 8.30 1.44
C THR A 112 9.80 7.11 0.87
N ALA A 113 8.77 7.38 0.06
CA ALA A 113 8.10 6.37 -0.74
C ALA A 113 8.84 6.19 -2.07
N TYR A 114 9.38 5.01 -2.30
CA TYR A 114 9.98 4.61 -3.58
C TYR A 114 8.92 3.91 -4.41
N VAL A 115 8.49 4.53 -5.49
CA VAL A 115 7.44 4.01 -6.37
C VAL A 115 8.02 3.69 -7.73
N ASP A 116 7.98 2.41 -8.08
CA ASP A 116 8.46 1.93 -9.38
C ASP A 116 7.28 1.71 -10.33
N PHE A 117 7.29 2.45 -11.42
CA PHE A 117 6.33 2.32 -12.50
C PHE A 117 6.91 1.59 -13.69
N SER A 118 6.04 0.98 -14.49
CA SER A 118 6.42 0.47 -15.79
C SER A 118 6.71 1.62 -16.77
N LYS A 119 7.50 1.33 -17.80
CA LYS A 119 7.93 2.33 -18.82
C LYS A 119 6.78 3.10 -19.46
N GLU A 120 5.56 2.57 -19.46
CA GLU A 120 4.38 3.21 -20.04
C GLU A 120 4.11 4.58 -19.42
N ILE A 121 4.54 4.83 -18.17
CA ILE A 121 4.41 6.16 -17.54
C ILE A 121 5.12 7.25 -18.36
N THR A 122 6.16 6.92 -19.10
CA THR A 122 6.86 7.88 -19.96
C THR A 122 6.10 8.23 -21.24
N ASN A 123 4.96 7.57 -21.50
CA ASN A 123 4.05 7.91 -22.62
C ASN A 123 3.10 9.07 -22.26
N VAL A 124 3.33 9.76 -21.15
CA VAL A 124 2.59 10.98 -20.81
C VAL A 124 2.61 11.94 -22.01
N PRO A 125 1.48 12.60 -22.33
CA PRO A 125 1.44 13.57 -23.42
C PRO A 125 2.54 14.62 -23.26
N GLN A 126 3.12 15.06 -24.36
CA GLN A 126 4.18 16.06 -24.33
C GLN A 126 3.65 17.40 -23.82
N GLY A 127 4.40 18.01 -22.90
CA GLY A 127 4.07 19.29 -22.30
C GLY A 127 4.58 19.36 -20.85
N SER A 128 5.18 20.49 -20.49
CA SER A 128 5.71 20.72 -19.14
C SER A 128 4.62 20.62 -18.07
N TYR A 129 3.45 21.11 -18.40
CA TYR A 129 2.31 21.12 -17.49
C TYR A 129 1.77 19.73 -17.19
N THR A 130 1.62 18.88 -18.22
CA THR A 130 1.13 17.50 -18.07
C THR A 130 2.06 16.67 -17.20
N GLU A 131 3.36 16.80 -17.41
CA GLU A 131 4.37 16.10 -16.60
C GLU A 131 4.35 16.59 -15.15
N LEU A 132 4.27 17.92 -14.94
CA LEU A 132 4.20 18.52 -13.62
C LEU A 132 2.93 18.08 -12.87
N MET A 133 1.77 18.06 -13.54
CA MET A 133 0.51 17.62 -12.96
C MET A 133 0.59 16.16 -12.50
N LEU A 134 1.11 15.26 -13.37
CA LEU A 134 1.23 13.85 -13.04
C LEU A 134 2.16 13.61 -11.84
N THR A 135 3.35 14.21 -11.86
CA THR A 135 4.31 14.05 -10.77
C THR A 135 3.79 14.65 -9.46
N THR A 136 3.15 15.82 -9.51
CA THR A 136 2.54 16.45 -8.34
C THR A 136 1.37 15.63 -7.79
N ALA A 137 0.55 15.04 -8.66
CA ALA A 137 -0.55 14.16 -8.23
C ALA A 137 -0.04 12.95 -7.44
N ILE A 138 1.02 12.29 -7.94
CA ILE A 138 1.66 11.17 -7.24
C ILE A 138 2.18 11.62 -5.86
N VAL A 139 2.97 12.68 -5.84
CA VAL A 139 3.62 13.19 -4.63
C VAL A 139 2.61 13.63 -3.60
N ASN A 140 1.63 14.46 -3.98
CA ASN A 140 0.64 14.99 -3.05
C ASN A 140 -0.27 13.88 -2.50
N THR A 141 -0.62 12.88 -3.31
CA THR A 141 -1.40 11.73 -2.86
C THR A 141 -0.66 10.92 -1.80
N LEU A 142 0.60 10.62 -2.03
CA LEU A 142 1.38 9.81 -1.10
C LEU A 142 1.81 10.59 0.15
N THR A 143 2.06 11.88 0.03
CA THR A 143 2.38 12.73 1.20
C THR A 143 1.17 13.13 2.05
N GLU A 144 -0.04 12.65 1.76
CA GLU A 144 -1.17 12.69 2.69
C GLU A 144 -0.95 11.76 3.90
N PHE A 145 -0.11 10.74 3.75
CA PHE A 145 0.22 9.81 4.82
C PHE A 145 1.38 10.35 5.67
N PRO A 146 1.21 10.48 7.00
CA PRO A 146 2.18 11.14 7.87
C PRO A 146 3.58 10.52 7.84
N GLU A 147 3.66 9.23 7.55
CA GLU A 147 4.91 8.48 7.43
C GLU A 147 5.68 8.78 6.14
N ILE A 148 5.05 9.41 5.14
CA ILE A 148 5.67 9.73 3.85
C ILE A 148 5.92 11.22 3.75
N LYS A 149 7.19 11.62 3.66
CA LYS A 149 7.62 13.02 3.51
C LYS A 149 8.04 13.35 2.09
N LYS A 150 8.59 12.37 1.39
CA LYS A 150 9.11 12.48 0.02
C LYS A 150 8.71 11.28 -0.82
N VAL A 151 8.73 11.46 -2.12
CA VAL A 151 8.45 10.40 -3.10
C VAL A 151 9.56 10.34 -4.13
N GLN A 152 10.19 9.18 -4.27
CA GLN A 152 11.11 8.88 -5.36
C GLN A 152 10.38 8.09 -6.43
N ILE A 153 10.25 8.67 -7.61
CA ILE A 153 9.70 8.00 -8.78
C ILE A 153 10.81 7.22 -9.46
N LEU A 154 10.53 5.95 -9.77
CA LEU A 154 11.38 5.05 -10.53
C LEU A 154 10.63 4.58 -11.77
N VAL A 155 11.36 4.27 -12.83
CA VAL A 155 10.82 3.69 -14.05
C VAL A 155 11.63 2.44 -14.40
N ASP A 156 10.94 1.29 -14.47
CA ASP A 156 11.58 -0.02 -14.64
C ASP A 156 12.76 -0.25 -13.69
N GLY A 157 12.57 0.13 -12.41
CA GLY A 157 13.53 -0.01 -11.33
C GLY A 157 14.66 1.01 -11.34
N LYS A 158 14.63 2.02 -12.20
CA LYS A 158 15.72 3.00 -12.37
C LYS A 158 15.27 4.42 -12.06
N LYS A 159 16.15 5.20 -11.42
CA LYS A 159 16.02 6.65 -11.39
C LYS A 159 16.23 7.21 -12.79
N ILE A 160 15.38 8.13 -13.20
CA ILE A 160 15.51 8.88 -14.46
C ILE A 160 15.39 10.37 -14.16
N ALA A 161 16.00 11.19 -15.01
CA ALA A 161 16.02 12.64 -14.81
C ALA A 161 14.61 13.26 -14.94
N SER A 162 13.79 12.76 -15.85
CA SER A 162 12.41 13.24 -16.07
C SER A 162 11.61 12.20 -16.85
N LEU A 163 10.28 12.33 -16.90
CA LEU A 163 9.41 11.50 -17.75
C LEU A 163 9.46 11.95 -19.22
N LYS A 164 9.50 13.28 -19.47
CA LYS A 164 9.49 13.91 -20.80
C LYS A 164 10.41 15.12 -20.94
N GLY A 165 11.30 15.37 -19.98
CA GLY A 165 12.31 16.43 -20.06
C GLY A 165 11.91 17.76 -19.41
N HIS A 166 10.79 17.83 -18.67
CA HIS A 166 10.31 19.09 -18.09
C HIS A 166 10.36 19.15 -16.57
N THR A 167 10.11 18.03 -15.89
CA THR A 167 10.11 17.97 -14.42
C THR A 167 11.25 17.08 -13.97
N ASP A 168 12.17 17.63 -13.15
CA ASP A 168 13.24 16.85 -12.56
C ASP A 168 12.69 15.90 -11.50
N ILE A 169 12.93 14.59 -11.67
CA ILE A 169 12.51 13.52 -10.77
C ILE A 169 13.69 12.64 -10.34
N LEU A 170 14.93 13.11 -10.59
CA LEU A 170 16.13 12.36 -10.24
C LEU A 170 16.25 12.15 -8.73
N ASP A 171 15.89 13.18 -7.97
CA ASP A 171 15.86 13.19 -6.51
C ASP A 171 14.43 13.04 -5.96
N PRO A 172 14.26 12.59 -4.70
CA PRO A 172 12.95 12.48 -4.09
C PRO A 172 12.22 13.82 -4.00
N LEU A 173 10.99 13.85 -4.48
CA LEU A 173 10.13 15.04 -4.52
C LEU A 173 9.37 15.24 -3.21
N GLU A 174 9.22 16.49 -2.79
CA GLU A 174 8.39 16.90 -1.66
C GLU A 174 7.02 17.39 -2.13
N ARG A 175 6.07 17.47 -1.18
CA ARG A 175 4.71 17.98 -1.44
C ARG A 175 4.74 19.36 -2.11
N ASN A 176 3.97 19.49 -3.18
CA ASN A 176 3.84 20.73 -3.95
C ASN A 176 2.38 21.21 -3.93
N THR A 177 2.14 22.37 -3.31
CA THR A 177 0.80 22.96 -3.18
C THR A 177 0.48 24.01 -4.24
N THR A 178 1.42 24.32 -5.14
CA THR A 178 1.26 25.38 -6.15
C THR A 178 0.16 25.08 -7.17
N LEU A 179 -0.09 23.79 -7.41
CA LEU A 179 -1.14 23.31 -8.33
C LEU A 179 -2.46 22.99 -7.63
N LEU A 180 -2.58 23.23 -6.33
CA LEU A 180 -3.85 22.98 -5.64
C LEU A 180 -4.80 24.16 -5.85
N LYS A 181 -6.08 23.85 -6.06
CA LYS A 181 -7.12 24.87 -6.09
C LYS A 181 -7.14 25.63 -4.74
N LYS A 182 -7.06 26.94 -4.81
CA LYS A 182 -7.22 27.83 -3.65
C LYS A 182 -8.70 28.04 -3.33
#